data_79008d82718c5413476ae4c0592deba7
#
_entry.id   79008d82718c5413476ae4c0592deba7
#
_cell.length_a   1.000
_cell.length_b   1.000
_cell.length_c   1.000
_cell.angle_alpha   90.00
_cell.angle_beta   90.00
_cell.angle_gamma   90.00
#
_symmetry.space_group_name_H-M   'P 1'
#
loop_
_entity.id
_entity.type
_entity.pdbx_description
1 polymer ?
#
loop_
_entity_poly.entity_id
_entity_poly.type
_entity_poly.pdbx_seq_one_letter_code
_entity_poly.pdbx_strand_id
1 'polypeptide(L)'
;MIIIDEKKIFDVIETKKPVSVALNGPDGILPKVQDLALKINQKCGIPAYLLADATWGSCDLNSIGANVLEAEILFNIGHTNKLEIFEKNIYMIDAYDDIPFDSVVEKCVKQFKGNTVSLLTDSQYLHQIDHIAKTLENNGVVVKIGNGKGQLNDGQVFGCEFYPATEIKNDVDANIFLGQSNFHAAGIALATNKPTYILDPYFNEVREVTEFAKKMQKRATLEIYKAADAETFGVIVGLKEGQLSKLTALKFKKELEDCGKTVHLIALTDITNERLQNLKDIGAFIQVACPRISTDNKFDKPVLSTPQALSLLKVLRKEEIGEYFERNHWL
;
A
#
# COMPACT_ATOMS: atom_id res chain seq x y z
N MET A 1 15.26 -12.06 -9.19
CA MET A 1 14.79 -11.56 -10.53
C MET A 1 13.27 -11.64 -10.54
N ILE A 2 12.56 -10.55 -10.87
CA ILE A 2 11.08 -10.56 -10.88
C ILE A 2 10.56 -11.56 -11.91
N ILE A 3 9.70 -12.45 -11.47
CA ILE A 3 9.04 -13.52 -12.25
C ILE A 3 7.54 -13.21 -12.25
N ILE A 4 6.93 -13.21 -13.45
CA ILE A 4 5.47 -13.04 -13.61
C ILE A 4 4.86 -14.43 -13.85
N ASP A 5 3.73 -14.73 -13.21
CA ASP A 5 2.98 -15.97 -13.48
C ASP A 5 2.30 -15.92 -14.86
N GLU A 6 3.12 -16.00 -15.91
CA GLU A 6 2.64 -16.03 -17.29
C GLU A 6 1.71 -17.22 -17.56
N LYS A 7 1.93 -18.36 -16.84
CA LYS A 7 1.12 -19.55 -17.06
C LYS A 7 -0.34 -19.27 -16.75
N LYS A 8 -0.64 -18.65 -15.61
CA LYS A 8 -2.02 -18.27 -15.23
C LYS A 8 -2.68 -17.39 -16.30
N ILE A 9 -1.93 -16.46 -16.90
CA ILE A 9 -2.44 -15.59 -17.96
C ILE A 9 -2.85 -16.39 -19.19
N PHE A 10 -1.96 -17.25 -19.69
CA PHE A 10 -2.24 -18.06 -20.87
C PHE A 10 -3.36 -19.08 -20.62
N ASP A 11 -3.42 -19.71 -19.44
CA ASP A 11 -4.50 -20.62 -19.03
C ASP A 11 -5.88 -19.90 -19.02
N VAL A 12 -5.93 -18.65 -18.54
CA VAL A 12 -7.15 -17.83 -18.59
C VAL A 12 -7.53 -17.49 -20.02
N ILE A 13 -6.59 -17.07 -20.88
CA ILE A 13 -6.87 -16.75 -22.29
C ILE A 13 -7.38 -17.98 -23.04
N GLU A 14 -6.76 -19.14 -22.86
CA GLU A 14 -7.17 -20.39 -23.49
C GLU A 14 -8.59 -20.83 -23.07
N THR A 15 -8.90 -20.66 -21.76
CA THR A 15 -10.18 -21.07 -21.19
C THR A 15 -11.32 -20.10 -21.57
N LYS A 16 -11.08 -18.79 -21.47
CA LYS A 16 -12.08 -17.74 -21.66
C LYS A 16 -12.23 -17.28 -23.10
N LYS A 17 -11.17 -17.46 -23.92
CA LYS A 17 -11.10 -17.05 -25.33
C LYS A 17 -11.54 -15.61 -25.58
N PRO A 18 -10.97 -14.63 -24.84
CA PRO A 18 -11.37 -13.23 -25.00
C PRO A 18 -10.98 -12.71 -26.38
N VAL A 19 -11.71 -11.72 -26.89
CA VAL A 19 -11.35 -11.04 -28.15
C VAL A 19 -10.27 -9.99 -27.97
N SER A 20 -10.08 -9.50 -26.75
CA SER A 20 -9.02 -8.55 -26.38
C SER A 20 -8.73 -8.61 -24.88
N VAL A 21 -7.53 -8.22 -24.49
CA VAL A 21 -7.11 -8.14 -23.08
C VAL A 21 -6.40 -6.83 -22.79
N ALA A 22 -6.46 -6.37 -21.54
CA ALA A 22 -5.63 -5.29 -21.02
C ALA A 22 -4.69 -5.81 -19.92
N LEU A 23 -3.50 -5.26 -19.84
CA LEU A 23 -2.50 -5.58 -18.84
C LEU A 23 -2.12 -4.33 -18.07
N ASN A 24 -2.12 -4.43 -16.76
CA ASN A 24 -1.75 -3.37 -15.82
C ASN A 24 -0.68 -3.87 -14.85
N GLY A 25 0.25 -3.03 -14.44
CA GLY A 25 1.30 -3.40 -13.50
C GLY A 25 2.12 -2.21 -13.01
N PRO A 26 2.85 -2.36 -11.89
CA PRO A 26 3.66 -1.29 -11.34
C PRO A 26 4.83 -0.91 -12.25
N ASP A 27 5.23 0.37 -12.21
CA ASP A 27 6.31 0.94 -13.03
C ASP A 27 7.59 0.10 -13.03
N GLY A 28 7.94 -0.48 -11.89
CA GLY A 28 9.16 -1.29 -11.74
C GLY A 28 9.21 -2.56 -12.61
N ILE A 29 8.07 -3.06 -13.08
CA ILE A 29 7.96 -4.23 -13.95
C ILE A 29 7.33 -3.91 -15.30
N LEU A 30 7.01 -2.66 -15.59
CA LEU A 30 6.34 -2.25 -16.81
C LEU A 30 7.02 -2.76 -18.10
N PRO A 31 8.36 -2.77 -18.23
CA PRO A 31 9.01 -3.38 -19.40
C PRO A 31 8.68 -4.86 -19.59
N LYS A 32 8.59 -5.63 -18.49
CA LYS A 32 8.20 -7.06 -18.56
C LYS A 32 6.73 -7.24 -18.96
N VAL A 33 5.86 -6.35 -18.48
CA VAL A 33 4.42 -6.34 -18.83
C VAL A 33 4.26 -5.99 -20.32
N GLN A 34 5.08 -5.07 -20.84
CA GLN A 34 5.14 -4.75 -22.28
C GLN A 34 5.54 -5.95 -23.13
N ASP A 35 6.61 -6.65 -22.74
CA ASP A 35 7.06 -7.85 -23.45
C ASP A 35 5.98 -8.95 -23.43
N LEU A 36 5.27 -9.08 -22.30
CA LEU A 36 4.17 -10.02 -22.15
C LEU A 36 2.98 -9.67 -23.05
N ALA A 37 2.60 -8.38 -23.15
CA ALA A 37 1.56 -7.94 -24.06
C ALA A 37 1.90 -8.28 -25.52
N LEU A 38 3.15 -8.05 -25.93
CA LEU A 38 3.64 -8.45 -27.26
C LEU A 38 3.57 -9.97 -27.48
N LYS A 39 3.95 -10.75 -26.47
CA LYS A 39 3.90 -12.21 -26.49
C LYS A 39 2.46 -12.75 -26.63
N ILE A 40 1.49 -12.11 -25.96
CA ILE A 40 0.07 -12.46 -26.10
C ILE A 40 -0.41 -12.16 -27.52
N ASN A 41 -0.12 -10.97 -28.06
CA ASN A 41 -0.47 -10.61 -29.44
C ASN A 41 0.06 -11.67 -30.45
N GLN A 42 1.32 -12.07 -30.29
CA GLN A 42 1.98 -13.00 -31.23
C GLN A 42 1.47 -14.44 -31.08
N LYS A 43 1.25 -14.92 -29.86
CA LYS A 43 0.89 -16.32 -29.61
C LYS A 43 -0.60 -16.59 -29.71
N CYS A 44 -1.43 -15.66 -29.24
CA CYS A 44 -2.88 -15.83 -29.15
C CYS A 44 -3.64 -15.14 -30.30
N GLY A 45 -2.97 -14.24 -31.03
CA GLY A 45 -3.60 -13.51 -32.15
C GLY A 45 -4.66 -12.51 -31.72
N ILE A 46 -4.68 -12.08 -30.45
CA ILE A 46 -5.65 -11.13 -29.91
C ILE A 46 -4.96 -9.81 -29.51
N PRO A 47 -5.63 -8.66 -29.61
CA PRO A 47 -5.11 -7.39 -29.07
C PRO A 47 -4.85 -7.48 -27.57
N ALA A 48 -3.64 -7.10 -27.15
CA ALA A 48 -3.25 -6.97 -25.74
C ALA A 48 -2.77 -5.54 -25.52
N TYR A 49 -3.56 -4.79 -24.75
CA TYR A 49 -3.31 -3.38 -24.46
C TYR A 49 -2.47 -3.25 -23.18
N LEU A 50 -1.35 -2.54 -23.25
CA LEU A 50 -0.60 -2.13 -22.07
C LEU A 50 -1.20 -0.87 -21.49
N LEU A 51 -1.74 -0.93 -20.28
CA LEU A 51 -2.16 0.25 -19.52
C LEU A 51 -0.93 0.80 -18.78
N ALA A 52 -0.38 1.90 -19.28
CA ALA A 52 0.91 2.42 -18.84
C ALA A 52 0.80 3.55 -17.80
N ASP A 53 -0.40 3.79 -17.25
CA ASP A 53 -0.57 4.70 -16.14
C ASP A 53 0.04 4.12 -14.86
N ALA A 54 0.57 5.01 -13.99
CA ALA A 54 1.19 4.59 -12.75
C ALA A 54 0.22 3.81 -11.85
N THR A 55 0.64 2.63 -11.41
CA THR A 55 -0.13 1.73 -10.54
C THR A 55 0.50 1.63 -9.16
N TRP A 56 -0.23 2.02 -8.13
CA TRP A 56 0.29 2.18 -6.77
C TRP A 56 0.06 0.98 -5.85
N GLY A 57 -0.86 0.09 -6.20
CA GLY A 57 -1.21 -1.05 -5.36
C GLY A 57 -2.40 -1.84 -5.90
N SER A 58 -2.83 -2.88 -5.18
CA SER A 58 -4.02 -3.67 -5.50
C SER A 58 -5.34 -2.87 -5.49
N CYS A 59 -5.30 -1.64 -5.00
CA CYS A 59 -6.42 -0.69 -5.02
C CYS A 59 -6.49 0.17 -6.30
N ASP A 60 -5.55 -0.01 -7.24
CA ASP A 60 -5.39 0.81 -8.45
C ASP A 60 -5.35 -0.12 -9.68
N LEU A 61 -6.52 -0.60 -10.09
CA LEU A 61 -6.65 -1.64 -11.10
C LEU A 61 -6.69 -1.08 -12.54
N ASN A 62 -6.91 0.24 -12.71
CA ASN A 62 -7.11 0.89 -14.00
C ASN A 62 -8.25 0.25 -14.83
N SER A 63 -9.34 -0.18 -14.16
CA SER A 63 -10.49 -0.81 -14.83
C SER A 63 -11.21 0.15 -15.77
N ILE A 64 -11.14 1.46 -15.51
CA ILE A 64 -11.70 2.50 -16.39
C ILE A 64 -10.98 2.46 -17.73
N GLY A 65 -9.64 2.42 -17.75
CA GLY A 65 -8.87 2.31 -19.00
C GLY A 65 -9.19 1.04 -19.78
N ALA A 66 -9.30 -0.10 -19.10
CA ALA A 66 -9.70 -1.37 -19.72
C ALA A 66 -11.12 -1.29 -20.32
N ASN A 67 -12.07 -0.66 -19.62
CA ASN A 67 -13.45 -0.49 -20.10
C ASN A 67 -13.55 0.44 -21.32
N VAL A 68 -12.77 1.55 -21.34
CA VAL A 68 -12.73 2.48 -22.49
C VAL A 68 -12.20 1.76 -23.74
N LEU A 69 -11.28 0.82 -23.56
CA LEU A 69 -10.70 0.01 -24.65
C LEU A 69 -11.58 -1.21 -25.00
N GLU A 70 -12.70 -1.39 -24.30
CA GLU A 70 -13.57 -2.58 -24.45
C GLU A 70 -12.79 -3.90 -24.30
N ALA A 71 -11.74 -3.90 -23.47
CA ALA A 71 -10.98 -5.10 -23.18
C ALA A 71 -11.82 -6.07 -22.33
N GLU A 72 -11.99 -7.30 -22.82
CA GLU A 72 -12.84 -8.29 -22.14
C GLU A 72 -12.24 -8.81 -20.84
N ILE A 73 -10.89 -8.82 -20.75
CA ILE A 73 -10.18 -9.26 -19.55
C ILE A 73 -9.11 -8.22 -19.20
N LEU A 74 -9.01 -7.90 -17.91
CA LEU A 74 -7.92 -7.12 -17.33
C LEU A 74 -7.04 -8.03 -16.47
N PHE A 75 -5.77 -8.14 -16.82
CA PHE A 75 -4.74 -8.75 -15.98
C PHE A 75 -4.04 -7.68 -15.14
N ASN A 76 -4.25 -7.69 -13.82
CA ASN A 76 -3.51 -6.85 -12.89
C ASN A 76 -2.29 -7.62 -12.38
N ILE A 77 -1.10 -7.21 -12.79
CA ILE A 77 0.15 -7.92 -12.58
C ILE A 77 0.90 -7.30 -11.40
N GLY A 78 1.25 -8.11 -10.43
CA GLY A 78 1.82 -7.64 -9.17
C GLY A 78 0.80 -7.00 -8.24
N HIS A 79 1.23 -6.56 -7.05
CA HIS A 79 0.34 -6.04 -6.00
C HIS A 79 -0.85 -6.98 -5.69
N THR A 80 -0.62 -8.28 -5.71
CA THR A 80 -1.67 -9.28 -5.53
C THR A 80 -2.18 -9.34 -4.10
N ASN A 81 -3.43 -9.72 -3.96
CA ASN A 81 -4.12 -9.93 -2.70
C ASN A 81 -4.93 -11.24 -2.75
N LYS A 82 -5.56 -11.59 -1.62
CA LYS A 82 -6.34 -12.83 -1.48
C LYS A 82 -7.67 -12.81 -2.25
N LEU A 83 -8.17 -11.63 -2.65
CA LEU A 83 -9.47 -11.50 -3.31
C LEU A 83 -9.29 -11.57 -4.83
N GLU A 84 -10.02 -12.47 -5.47
CA GLU A 84 -10.17 -12.48 -6.91
C GLU A 84 -11.45 -11.72 -7.31
N ILE A 85 -11.34 -10.78 -8.24
CA ILE A 85 -12.45 -9.92 -8.67
C ILE A 85 -13.05 -10.48 -9.97
N PHE A 86 -13.52 -11.72 -9.92
CA PHE A 86 -14.05 -12.44 -11.10
C PHE A 86 -15.26 -11.77 -11.75
N GLU A 87 -16.11 -11.09 -10.99
CA GLU A 87 -17.31 -10.45 -11.51
C GLU A 87 -17.03 -9.36 -12.55
N LYS A 88 -15.79 -8.84 -12.57
CA LYS A 88 -15.36 -7.80 -13.51
C LYS A 88 -14.38 -8.30 -14.58
N ASN A 89 -14.19 -9.61 -14.73
CA ASN A 89 -13.13 -10.18 -15.58
C ASN A 89 -11.73 -9.60 -15.28
N ILE A 90 -11.45 -9.32 -14.02
CA ILE A 90 -10.15 -8.85 -13.54
C ILE A 90 -9.44 -10.00 -12.86
N TYR A 91 -8.24 -10.31 -13.32
CA TYR A 91 -7.42 -11.39 -12.80
C TYR A 91 -6.17 -10.84 -12.15
N MET A 92 -5.98 -11.15 -10.87
CA MET A 92 -4.75 -10.82 -10.14
C MET A 92 -3.67 -11.84 -10.52
N ILE A 93 -2.56 -11.35 -11.04
CA ILE A 93 -1.43 -12.16 -11.52
C ILE A 93 -0.22 -11.88 -10.63
N ASP A 94 0.34 -12.94 -10.08
CA ASP A 94 1.52 -12.81 -9.22
C ASP A 94 2.75 -12.35 -10.01
N ALA A 95 3.47 -11.39 -9.41
CA ALA A 95 4.81 -11.02 -9.80
C ALA A 95 5.67 -11.05 -8.53
N TYR A 96 6.56 -12.00 -8.43
CA TYR A 96 7.37 -12.26 -7.25
C TYR A 96 8.85 -12.19 -7.57
N ASP A 97 9.66 -11.91 -6.56
CA ASP A 97 11.11 -11.87 -6.66
C ASP A 97 11.74 -13.08 -5.98
N ASP A 98 12.49 -13.83 -6.74
CA ASP A 98 13.14 -15.06 -6.30
C ASP A 98 14.58 -14.83 -5.79
N ILE A 99 14.86 -13.61 -5.33
CA ILE A 99 16.15 -13.31 -4.69
C ILE A 99 16.29 -14.09 -3.38
N PRO A 100 17.42 -14.79 -3.14
CA PRO A 100 17.61 -15.54 -1.91
C PRO A 100 17.82 -14.60 -0.69
N PHE A 101 17.24 -14.98 0.44
CA PHE A 101 17.41 -14.28 1.73
C PHE A 101 18.47 -14.89 2.64
N ASP A 102 19.11 -16.01 2.26
CA ASP A 102 19.99 -16.79 3.14
C ASP A 102 21.03 -15.92 3.86
N SER A 103 21.73 -15.08 3.11
CA SER A 103 22.81 -14.25 3.65
C SER A 103 22.33 -13.20 4.66
N VAL A 104 21.17 -12.59 4.44
CA VAL A 104 20.61 -11.61 5.37
C VAL A 104 19.92 -12.29 6.55
N VAL A 105 19.36 -13.48 6.37
CA VAL A 105 18.80 -14.31 7.45
C VAL A 105 19.88 -14.69 8.47
N GLU A 106 21.11 -15.02 8.04
CA GLU A 106 22.22 -15.27 8.97
C GLU A 106 22.52 -14.06 9.87
N LYS A 107 22.44 -12.85 9.34
CA LYS A 107 22.60 -11.61 10.12
C LYS A 107 21.46 -11.41 11.09
N CYS A 108 20.23 -11.68 10.64
CA CYS A 108 19.02 -11.62 11.45
C CYS A 108 19.11 -12.59 12.64
N VAL A 109 19.53 -13.84 12.43
CA VAL A 109 19.74 -14.83 13.49
C VAL A 109 20.70 -14.31 14.56
N LYS A 110 21.84 -13.71 14.16
CA LYS A 110 22.82 -13.18 15.12
C LYS A 110 22.23 -12.08 16.00
N GLN A 111 21.30 -11.30 15.47
CA GLN A 111 20.68 -10.17 16.19
C GLN A 111 19.51 -10.61 17.08
N PHE A 112 18.70 -11.59 16.64
CA PHE A 112 17.42 -11.93 17.26
C PHE A 112 17.37 -13.32 17.93
N LYS A 113 18.51 -14.01 18.04
CA LYS A 113 18.54 -15.32 18.72
C LYS A 113 17.99 -15.22 20.14
N GLY A 114 17.00 -16.04 20.45
CA GLY A 114 16.29 -16.05 21.74
C GLY A 114 15.13 -15.05 21.85
N ASN A 115 14.92 -14.18 20.84
CA ASN A 115 13.76 -13.28 20.79
C ASN A 115 12.58 -13.92 20.07
N THR A 116 11.40 -13.37 20.34
CA THR A 116 10.17 -13.65 19.57
C THR A 116 9.93 -12.53 18.58
N VAL A 117 9.84 -12.84 17.30
CA VAL A 117 9.66 -11.84 16.24
C VAL A 117 8.42 -12.15 15.39
N SER A 118 7.75 -11.09 14.90
CA SER A 118 6.81 -11.26 13.80
C SER A 118 7.56 -11.28 12.48
N LEU A 119 7.13 -12.13 11.54
CA LEU A 119 7.64 -12.14 10.17
C LEU A 119 6.55 -11.67 9.23
N LEU A 120 6.84 -10.62 8.45
CA LEU A 120 5.90 -9.88 7.63
C LEU A 120 6.52 -9.57 6.26
N THR A 121 5.68 -9.45 5.24
CA THR A 121 6.14 -9.09 3.89
C THR A 121 5.01 -8.48 3.06
N ASP A 122 5.33 -8.01 1.87
CA ASP A 122 4.36 -7.72 0.81
C ASP A 122 4.15 -8.93 -0.12
N SER A 123 3.35 -8.76 -1.18
CA SER A 123 3.08 -9.85 -2.13
C SER A 123 4.33 -10.36 -2.87
N GLN A 124 5.35 -9.52 -3.01
CA GLN A 124 6.54 -9.82 -3.82
C GLN A 124 7.38 -10.96 -3.24
N TYR A 125 7.42 -11.11 -1.90
CA TYR A 125 8.22 -12.13 -1.22
C TYR A 125 7.37 -13.14 -0.41
N LEU A 126 6.05 -13.08 -0.51
CA LEU A 126 5.15 -13.91 0.28
C LEU A 126 5.42 -15.41 0.09
N HIS A 127 5.82 -15.84 -1.10
CA HIS A 127 6.16 -17.23 -1.41
C HIS A 127 7.37 -17.76 -0.64
N GLN A 128 8.21 -16.90 -0.07
CA GLN A 128 9.40 -17.28 0.72
C GLN A 128 9.17 -17.24 2.24
N ILE A 129 8.05 -16.68 2.73
CA ILE A 129 7.86 -16.38 4.15
C ILE A 129 7.99 -17.64 5.04
N ASP A 130 7.38 -18.75 4.65
CA ASP A 130 7.41 -20.01 5.42
C ASP A 130 8.82 -20.64 5.46
N HIS A 131 9.55 -20.55 4.36
CA HIS A 131 10.92 -21.05 4.28
C HIS A 131 11.85 -20.25 5.20
N ILE A 132 11.72 -18.93 5.17
CA ILE A 132 12.53 -18.02 6.00
C ILE A 132 12.15 -18.19 7.48
N ALA A 133 10.87 -18.34 7.81
CA ALA A 133 10.42 -18.61 9.17
C ALA A 133 11.09 -19.86 9.73
N LYS A 134 11.02 -20.99 9.02
CA LYS A 134 11.67 -22.26 9.41
C LYS A 134 13.19 -22.13 9.58
N THR A 135 13.84 -21.35 8.70
CA THR A 135 15.28 -21.12 8.79
C THR A 135 15.63 -20.33 10.05
N LEU A 136 14.87 -19.30 10.40
CA LEU A 136 15.06 -18.54 11.63
C LEU A 136 14.82 -19.41 12.88
N GLU A 137 13.75 -20.20 12.90
CA GLU A 137 13.40 -21.11 14.01
C GLU A 137 14.48 -22.16 14.26
N ASN A 138 14.98 -22.79 13.20
CA ASN A 138 16.06 -23.78 13.28
C ASN A 138 17.35 -23.21 13.88
N ASN A 139 17.50 -21.88 13.87
CA ASN A 139 18.66 -21.17 14.42
C ASN A 139 18.35 -20.48 15.76
N GLY A 140 17.20 -20.74 16.38
CA GLY A 140 16.88 -20.31 17.75
C GLY A 140 16.22 -18.93 17.86
N VAL A 141 15.57 -18.45 16.78
CA VAL A 141 14.66 -17.30 16.80
C VAL A 141 13.23 -17.86 16.89
N VAL A 142 12.38 -17.32 17.75
CA VAL A 142 10.97 -17.69 17.79
C VAL A 142 10.21 -16.81 16.78
N VAL A 143 9.59 -17.44 15.78
CA VAL A 143 8.89 -16.71 14.72
C VAL A 143 7.37 -16.82 14.88
N LYS A 144 6.67 -15.70 14.71
CA LYS A 144 5.20 -15.65 14.61
C LYS A 144 4.81 -15.01 13.28
N ILE A 145 3.88 -15.64 12.58
CA ILE A 145 3.23 -15.10 11.39
C ILE A 145 1.77 -14.83 11.76
N GLY A 146 1.37 -13.56 11.76
CA GLY A 146 -0.02 -13.20 12.10
C GLY A 146 -0.98 -13.56 10.99
N ASN A 147 -2.22 -13.89 11.36
CA ASN A 147 -3.26 -14.29 10.41
C ASN A 147 -3.64 -13.15 9.47
N GLY A 148 -3.90 -13.48 8.22
CA GLY A 148 -4.49 -12.55 7.26
C GLY A 148 -5.95 -12.25 7.57
N LYS A 149 -6.42 -11.06 7.16
CA LYS A 149 -7.81 -10.66 7.28
C LYS A 149 -8.26 -9.93 6.03
N GLY A 150 -9.46 -10.22 5.55
CA GLY A 150 -10.00 -9.59 4.35
C GLY A 150 -9.16 -9.93 3.12
N GLN A 151 -8.48 -8.94 2.58
CA GLN A 151 -7.63 -9.06 1.37
C GLN A 151 -6.21 -9.58 1.64
N LEU A 152 -5.80 -9.67 2.91
CA LEU A 152 -4.44 -10.05 3.28
C LEU A 152 -4.30 -11.56 3.43
N ASN A 153 -3.19 -12.10 2.97
CA ASN A 153 -2.70 -13.42 3.37
C ASN A 153 -2.01 -13.34 4.74
N ASP A 154 -1.71 -14.50 5.34
CA ASP A 154 -0.97 -14.57 6.60
C ASP A 154 0.41 -13.94 6.42
N GLY A 155 0.81 -13.08 7.35
CA GLY A 155 2.06 -12.31 7.29
C GLY A 155 2.12 -11.23 6.21
N GLN A 156 1.12 -11.09 5.34
CA GLN A 156 1.09 -10.05 4.31
C GLN A 156 0.65 -8.70 4.89
N VAL A 157 1.31 -7.63 4.48
CA VAL A 157 0.91 -6.25 4.79
C VAL A 157 0.80 -5.42 3.52
N PHE A 158 -0.10 -4.45 3.55
CA PHE A 158 -0.11 -3.36 2.57
C PHE A 158 0.41 -2.08 3.24
N GLY A 159 0.69 -1.06 2.45
CA GLY A 159 1.06 0.24 3.00
C GLY A 159 -0.05 0.97 3.76
N CYS A 160 -1.27 0.44 3.78
CA CYS A 160 -2.44 0.99 4.44
C CYS A 160 -3.14 -0.01 5.37
N GLU A 161 -2.71 -1.26 5.41
CA GLU A 161 -3.32 -2.34 6.18
C GLU A 161 -2.25 -3.22 6.82
N PHE A 162 -2.28 -3.34 8.14
CA PHE A 162 -1.25 -3.98 8.95
C PHE A 162 -1.82 -5.03 9.93
N TYR A 163 -3.01 -5.57 9.65
CA TYR A 163 -3.70 -6.47 10.57
C TYR A 163 -2.83 -7.66 11.04
N PRO A 164 -2.08 -8.38 10.16
CA PRO A 164 -1.23 -9.48 10.60
C PRO A 164 -0.16 -9.09 11.62
N ALA A 165 0.32 -7.84 11.56
CA ALA A 165 1.27 -7.32 12.54
C ALA A 165 0.59 -6.94 13.86
N THR A 166 -0.58 -6.26 13.78
CA THR A 166 -1.28 -5.73 14.96
C THR A 166 -1.97 -6.81 15.77
N GLU A 167 -2.42 -7.89 15.14
CA GLU A 167 -3.03 -9.04 15.80
C GLU A 167 -2.11 -9.68 16.84
N ILE A 168 -0.82 -9.80 16.52
CA ILE A 168 0.16 -10.48 17.36
C ILE A 168 1.15 -9.54 18.06
N LYS A 169 0.90 -8.21 18.01
CA LYS A 169 1.85 -7.21 18.51
C LYS A 169 2.26 -7.38 19.98
N ASN A 170 1.38 -7.93 20.81
CA ASN A 170 1.65 -8.18 22.23
C ASN A 170 2.48 -9.44 22.51
N ASP A 171 2.60 -10.28 21.51
CA ASP A 171 3.26 -11.60 21.60
C ASP A 171 4.66 -11.62 21.01
N VAL A 172 5.17 -10.48 20.55
CA VAL A 172 6.47 -10.35 19.88
C VAL A 172 7.30 -9.23 20.47
N ASP A 173 8.61 -9.38 20.42
CA ASP A 173 9.58 -8.36 20.86
C ASP A 173 9.82 -7.32 19.77
N ALA A 174 9.84 -7.76 18.51
CA ALA A 174 10.10 -6.93 17.34
C ALA A 174 9.37 -7.45 16.09
N ASN A 175 9.24 -6.58 15.09
CA ASN A 175 8.76 -6.95 13.76
C ASN A 175 9.91 -7.04 12.77
N ILE A 176 9.84 -8.02 11.88
CA ILE A 176 10.75 -8.21 10.76
C ILE A 176 9.95 -8.16 9.47
N PHE A 177 10.30 -7.22 8.60
CA PHE A 177 9.72 -7.08 7.27
C PHE A 177 10.70 -7.57 6.21
N LEU A 178 10.29 -8.57 5.43
CA LEU A 178 11.05 -9.06 4.28
C LEU A 178 10.83 -8.13 3.10
N GLY A 179 11.88 -7.50 2.61
CA GLY A 179 11.80 -6.60 1.45
C GLY A 179 12.66 -5.35 1.60
N GLN A 180 12.36 -4.32 0.81
CA GLN A 180 13.15 -3.08 0.76
C GLN A 180 12.37 -1.83 1.21
N SER A 181 11.04 -1.96 1.33
CA SER A 181 10.15 -0.82 1.49
C SER A 181 10.18 -0.20 2.89
N ASN A 182 10.84 0.94 3.01
CA ASN A 182 10.79 1.76 4.23
C ASN A 182 9.35 2.14 4.61
N PHE A 183 8.48 2.36 3.63
CA PHE A 183 7.10 2.77 3.87
C PHE A 183 6.29 1.67 4.57
N HIS A 184 6.34 0.42 4.06
CA HIS A 184 5.67 -0.70 4.70
C HIS A 184 6.20 -0.96 6.11
N ALA A 185 7.52 -1.02 6.26
CA ALA A 185 8.15 -1.27 7.56
C ALA A 185 7.89 -0.15 8.59
N ALA A 186 7.91 1.12 8.16
CA ALA A 186 7.55 2.24 9.03
C ALA A 186 6.07 2.20 9.43
N GLY A 187 5.18 1.81 8.49
CA GLY A 187 3.77 1.60 8.79
C GLY A 187 3.56 0.52 9.84
N ILE A 188 4.27 -0.61 9.75
CA ILE A 188 4.25 -1.67 10.76
C ILE A 188 4.72 -1.12 12.12
N ALA A 189 5.84 -0.38 12.16
CA ALA A 189 6.37 0.21 13.38
C ALA A 189 5.35 1.13 14.07
N LEU A 190 4.68 1.98 13.28
CA LEU A 190 3.66 2.91 13.78
C LEU A 190 2.37 2.19 14.24
N ALA A 191 1.93 1.18 13.49
CA ALA A 191 0.70 0.44 13.82
C ALA A 191 0.86 -0.46 15.06
N THR A 192 2.06 -0.95 15.32
CA THR A 192 2.34 -1.88 16.42
C THR A 192 2.99 -1.22 17.64
N ASN A 193 3.62 -0.06 17.45
CA ASN A 193 4.49 0.60 18.43
C ASN A 193 5.63 -0.32 18.91
N LYS A 194 6.20 -1.12 17.99
CA LYS A 194 7.30 -2.07 18.26
C LYS A 194 8.52 -1.76 17.38
N PRO A 195 9.73 -2.09 17.83
CA PRO A 195 10.90 -2.04 16.98
C PRO A 195 10.66 -2.84 15.71
N THR A 196 10.97 -2.25 14.56
CA THR A 196 10.73 -2.88 13.26
C THR A 196 11.98 -2.81 12.41
N TYR A 197 12.32 -3.95 11.80
CA TYR A 197 13.53 -4.16 11.01
C TYR A 197 13.17 -4.62 9.61
N ILE A 198 13.90 -4.13 8.62
CA ILE A 198 13.86 -4.61 7.25
C ILE A 198 14.98 -5.63 7.07
N LEU A 199 14.63 -6.81 6.52
CA LEU A 199 15.59 -7.74 5.95
C LEU A 199 15.67 -7.45 4.45
N ASP A 200 16.72 -6.76 4.03
CA ASP A 200 16.95 -6.38 2.64
C ASP A 200 17.92 -7.36 1.96
N PRO A 201 17.44 -8.23 1.05
CA PRO A 201 18.31 -9.21 0.38
C PRO A 201 19.21 -8.56 -0.66
N TYR A 202 18.85 -7.40 -1.23
CA TYR A 202 19.63 -6.71 -2.24
C TYR A 202 20.85 -6.01 -1.66
N PHE A 203 20.68 -5.31 -0.54
CA PHE A 203 21.78 -4.67 0.18
C PHE A 203 22.40 -5.59 1.24
N ASN A 204 21.86 -6.79 1.41
CA ASN A 204 22.28 -7.77 2.40
C ASN A 204 22.41 -7.13 3.79
N GLU A 205 21.38 -6.43 4.24
CA GLU A 205 21.36 -5.71 5.51
C GLU A 205 20.11 -5.97 6.36
N VAL A 206 20.29 -5.92 7.68
CA VAL A 206 19.22 -5.84 8.66
C VAL A 206 19.16 -4.40 9.16
N ARG A 207 18.12 -3.66 8.79
CA ARG A 207 18.03 -2.22 9.05
C ARG A 207 16.82 -1.89 9.90
N GLU A 208 17.04 -1.21 11.01
CA GLU A 208 15.97 -0.71 11.87
C GLU A 208 15.33 0.55 11.29
N VAL A 209 13.98 0.62 11.32
CA VAL A 209 13.21 1.76 10.80
C VAL A 209 12.45 2.54 11.87
N THR A 210 12.60 2.20 13.15
CA THR A 210 11.85 2.83 14.25
C THR A 210 12.05 4.35 14.30
N GLU A 211 13.29 4.83 14.15
CA GLU A 211 13.58 6.27 14.15
C GLU A 211 13.05 6.97 12.88
N PHE A 212 13.02 6.28 11.75
CA PHE A 212 12.41 6.79 10.52
C PHE A 212 10.88 6.95 10.71
N ALA A 213 10.23 5.96 11.30
CA ALA A 213 8.80 6.01 11.63
C ALA A 213 8.47 7.17 12.57
N LYS A 214 9.27 7.41 13.64
CA LYS A 214 9.12 8.55 14.53
C LYS A 214 9.26 9.91 13.81
N LYS A 215 10.16 10.02 12.84
CA LYS A 215 10.31 11.24 12.03
C LYS A 215 9.07 11.47 11.15
N MET A 216 8.50 10.40 10.55
CA MET A 216 7.24 10.49 9.81
C MET A 216 6.10 10.99 10.71
N GLN A 217 5.99 10.45 11.92
CA GLN A 217 4.98 10.86 12.90
C GLN A 217 5.12 12.35 13.27
N LYS A 218 6.33 12.81 13.59
CA LYS A 218 6.59 14.23 13.90
C LYS A 218 6.21 15.15 12.74
N ARG A 219 6.57 14.79 11.50
CA ARG A 219 6.19 15.55 10.31
C ARG A 219 4.67 15.62 10.15
N ALA A 220 3.98 14.49 10.28
CA ALA A 220 2.54 14.44 10.18
C ALA A 220 1.85 15.30 11.26
N THR A 221 2.36 15.29 12.49
CA THR A 221 1.89 16.16 13.58
C THR A 221 2.03 17.65 13.23
N LEU A 222 3.16 18.05 12.66
CA LEU A 222 3.35 19.45 12.22
C LEU A 222 2.36 19.85 11.12
N GLU A 223 2.09 18.96 10.15
CA GLU A 223 1.12 19.24 9.09
C GLU A 223 -0.32 19.33 9.63
N ILE A 224 -0.68 18.55 10.67
CA ILE A 224 -1.98 18.65 11.35
C ILE A 224 -2.16 20.05 11.98
N TYR A 225 -1.16 20.53 12.71
CA TYR A 225 -1.24 21.87 13.33
C TYR A 225 -1.26 22.99 12.29
N LYS A 226 -0.46 22.92 11.23
CA LYS A 226 -0.55 23.88 10.11
C LYS A 226 -1.95 23.88 9.47
N ALA A 227 -2.56 22.71 9.29
CA ALA A 227 -3.89 22.60 8.73
C ALA A 227 -4.96 23.22 9.64
N ALA A 228 -4.76 23.20 10.96
CA ALA A 228 -5.72 23.78 11.91
C ALA A 228 -5.93 25.30 11.72
N ASP A 229 -4.92 26.01 11.22
CA ASP A 229 -4.98 27.44 10.93
C ASP A 229 -5.79 27.77 9.66
N ALA A 230 -6.11 26.80 8.82
CA ALA A 230 -6.87 27.01 7.59
C ALA A 230 -8.36 27.28 7.89
N GLU A 231 -8.96 28.24 7.19
CA GLU A 231 -10.39 28.55 7.25
C GLU A 231 -11.17 27.79 6.15
N THR A 232 -10.53 27.50 5.04
CA THR A 232 -11.13 26.82 3.89
C THR A 232 -10.40 25.49 3.61
N PHE A 233 -11.14 24.42 3.53
CA PHE A 233 -10.66 23.05 3.31
C PHE A 233 -11.13 22.49 1.98
N GLY A 234 -10.25 21.72 1.33
CA GLY A 234 -10.62 20.80 0.25
C GLY A 234 -10.66 19.36 0.75
N VAL A 235 -11.81 18.70 0.66
CA VAL A 235 -11.91 17.25 0.93
C VAL A 235 -11.87 16.51 -0.40
N ILE A 236 -10.81 15.75 -0.62
CA ILE A 236 -10.49 15.09 -1.89
C ILE A 236 -10.93 13.64 -1.86
N VAL A 237 -11.81 13.28 -2.80
CA VAL A 237 -12.21 11.91 -3.13
C VAL A 237 -11.29 11.40 -4.23
N GLY A 238 -10.56 10.31 -3.99
CA GLY A 238 -9.82 9.60 -5.03
C GLY A 238 -10.77 8.87 -5.97
N LEU A 239 -10.50 8.95 -7.28
CA LEU A 239 -11.32 8.30 -8.31
C LEU A 239 -10.82 6.91 -8.73
N LYS A 240 -9.68 6.47 -8.20
CA LYS A 240 -9.18 5.10 -8.40
C LYS A 240 -10.05 4.10 -7.63
N GLU A 241 -10.25 2.89 -8.14
CA GLU A 241 -11.29 1.96 -7.69
C GLU A 241 -11.25 1.67 -6.19
N GLY A 242 -10.09 1.25 -5.66
CA GLY A 242 -9.91 0.93 -4.25
C GLY A 242 -9.66 2.14 -3.35
N GLN A 243 -9.67 3.35 -3.93
CA GLN A 243 -9.43 4.61 -3.20
C GLN A 243 -10.70 5.47 -3.11
N LEU A 244 -11.82 5.00 -3.68
CA LEU A 244 -13.08 5.72 -3.71
C LEU A 244 -13.83 5.59 -2.37
N SER A 245 -13.77 6.61 -1.53
CA SER A 245 -14.45 6.64 -0.24
C SER A 245 -15.35 7.88 -0.09
N LYS A 246 -16.46 7.90 -0.84
CA LYS A 246 -17.42 9.02 -0.83
C LYS A 246 -18.02 9.28 0.55
N LEU A 247 -18.39 8.24 1.28
CA LEU A 247 -19.01 8.39 2.60
C LEU A 247 -18.06 9.00 3.62
N THR A 248 -16.79 8.61 3.59
CA THR A 248 -15.75 9.20 4.45
C THR A 248 -15.52 10.66 4.12
N ALA A 249 -15.49 11.02 2.83
CA ALA A 249 -15.36 12.43 2.42
C ALA A 249 -16.53 13.29 2.90
N LEU A 250 -17.77 12.80 2.76
CA LEU A 250 -18.96 13.49 3.23
C LEU A 250 -18.97 13.64 4.75
N LYS A 251 -18.48 12.64 5.47
CA LYS A 251 -18.32 12.71 6.93
C LYS A 251 -17.32 13.81 7.30
N PHE A 252 -16.13 13.84 6.71
CA PHE A 252 -15.15 14.90 6.98
C PHE A 252 -15.67 16.29 6.62
N LYS A 253 -16.38 16.41 5.48
CA LYS A 253 -17.04 17.69 5.14
C LYS A 253 -17.92 18.18 6.28
N LYS A 254 -18.86 17.34 6.74
CA LYS A 254 -19.77 17.70 7.84
C LYS A 254 -19.02 18.05 9.12
N GLU A 255 -18.07 17.21 9.55
CA GLU A 255 -17.31 17.41 10.79
C GLU A 255 -16.50 18.71 10.79
N LEU A 256 -15.96 19.13 9.64
CA LEU A 256 -15.25 20.40 9.48
C LEU A 256 -16.22 21.59 9.48
N GLU A 257 -17.37 21.46 8.79
CA GLU A 257 -18.42 22.48 8.80
C GLU A 257 -18.98 22.71 10.22
N ASP A 258 -19.15 21.62 11.00
CA ASP A 258 -19.55 21.69 12.41
C ASP A 258 -18.47 22.38 13.29
N CYS A 259 -17.21 22.40 12.84
CA CYS A 259 -16.12 23.19 13.44
C CYS A 259 -16.02 24.62 12.88
N GLY A 260 -16.99 25.09 12.09
CA GLY A 260 -17.04 26.43 11.52
C GLY A 260 -16.16 26.65 10.27
N LYS A 261 -15.65 25.60 9.63
CA LYS A 261 -14.80 25.70 8.45
C LYS A 261 -15.60 25.66 7.14
N THR A 262 -15.10 26.36 6.11
CA THR A 262 -15.65 26.26 4.74
C THR A 262 -15.06 25.04 4.04
N VAL A 263 -15.89 24.23 3.38
CA VAL A 263 -15.42 22.96 2.79
C VAL A 263 -15.86 22.77 1.35
N HIS A 264 -14.88 22.50 0.48
CA HIS A 264 -15.09 22.09 -0.91
C HIS A 264 -14.89 20.60 -1.08
N LEU A 265 -15.80 19.90 -1.75
CA LEU A 265 -15.60 18.52 -2.20
C LEU A 265 -14.90 18.53 -3.56
N ILE A 266 -13.81 17.78 -3.68
CA ILE A 266 -12.96 17.72 -4.86
C ILE A 266 -12.82 16.25 -5.27
N ALA A 267 -12.88 15.96 -6.56
CA ALA A 267 -12.64 14.63 -7.10
C ALA A 267 -11.40 14.65 -8.00
N LEU A 268 -10.43 13.75 -7.73
CA LEU A 268 -9.20 13.65 -8.51
C LEU A 268 -8.80 12.19 -8.71
N THR A 269 -8.32 11.86 -9.90
CA THR A 269 -7.66 10.58 -10.17
C THR A 269 -6.24 10.59 -9.60
N ASP A 270 -5.47 11.66 -9.91
CA ASP A 270 -4.12 11.86 -9.41
C ASP A 270 -4.06 13.13 -8.56
N ILE A 271 -3.63 12.96 -7.32
CA ILE A 271 -3.51 14.04 -6.33
C ILE A 271 -2.05 14.51 -6.33
N THR A 272 -1.78 15.58 -7.07
CA THR A 272 -0.44 16.17 -7.20
C THR A 272 -0.39 17.61 -6.71
N ASN A 273 0.81 18.07 -6.33
CA ASN A 273 1.00 19.44 -5.85
C ASN A 273 0.55 20.48 -6.88
N GLU A 274 0.87 20.26 -8.17
CA GLU A 274 0.54 21.17 -9.27
C GLU A 274 -0.97 21.35 -9.44
N ARG A 275 -1.75 20.27 -9.26
CA ARG A 275 -3.22 20.36 -9.31
C ARG A 275 -3.77 21.14 -8.14
N LEU A 276 -3.25 20.90 -6.92
CA LEU A 276 -3.73 21.55 -5.69
C LEU A 276 -3.34 23.04 -5.62
N GLN A 277 -2.21 23.44 -6.20
CA GLN A 277 -1.81 24.84 -6.30
C GLN A 277 -2.82 25.71 -7.08
N ASN A 278 -3.55 25.14 -8.04
CA ASN A 278 -4.59 25.86 -8.78
C ASN A 278 -5.82 26.21 -7.93
N LEU A 279 -6.00 25.57 -6.76
CA LEU A 279 -7.09 25.81 -5.83
C LEU A 279 -6.64 26.84 -4.76
N LYS A 280 -6.48 28.09 -5.17
CA LYS A 280 -5.79 29.15 -4.41
C LYS A 280 -6.45 29.47 -3.08
N ASP A 281 -7.79 29.45 -3.03
CA ASP A 281 -8.57 29.85 -1.85
C ASP A 281 -8.65 28.77 -0.77
N ILE A 282 -8.15 27.56 -1.06
CA ILE A 282 -8.11 26.45 -0.12
C ILE A 282 -6.80 26.47 0.66
N GLY A 283 -6.87 26.55 1.98
CA GLY A 283 -5.71 26.59 2.89
C GLY A 283 -5.12 25.23 3.22
N ALA A 284 -5.95 24.18 3.30
CA ALA A 284 -5.52 22.81 3.59
C ALA A 284 -6.43 21.79 2.91
N PHE A 285 -5.92 20.57 2.74
CA PHE A 285 -6.64 19.47 2.10
C PHE A 285 -6.71 18.25 3.01
N ILE A 286 -7.82 17.52 2.93
CA ILE A 286 -7.97 16.17 3.46
C ILE A 286 -8.21 15.26 2.26
N GLN A 287 -7.40 14.21 2.11
CA GLN A 287 -7.61 13.20 1.09
C GLN A 287 -8.04 11.87 1.72
N VAL A 288 -9.06 11.24 1.18
CA VAL A 288 -9.58 9.95 1.64
C VAL A 288 -9.23 8.82 0.66
N ALA A 289 -8.11 8.95 -0.02
CA ALA A 289 -7.64 8.02 -1.05
C ALA A 289 -6.56 7.06 -0.50
N CYS A 290 -5.32 7.50 -0.42
CA CYS A 290 -4.20 6.65 -0.04
C CYS A 290 -3.28 7.35 0.97
N PRO A 291 -2.91 6.75 2.10
CA PRO A 291 -2.03 7.38 3.09
C PRO A 291 -0.66 7.77 2.52
N ARG A 292 -0.16 7.06 1.51
CA ARG A 292 1.10 7.38 0.83
C ARG A 292 1.10 8.76 0.19
N ILE A 293 -0.05 9.23 -0.30
CA ILE A 293 -0.15 10.55 -0.92
C ILE A 293 0.34 11.64 0.04
N SER A 294 -0.11 11.58 1.30
CA SER A 294 0.27 12.57 2.31
C SER A 294 1.67 12.36 2.91
N THR A 295 2.22 11.14 2.83
CA THR A 295 3.52 10.79 3.43
C THR A 295 4.68 10.88 2.45
N ASP A 296 4.48 10.46 1.21
CA ASP A 296 5.55 10.32 0.21
C ASP A 296 5.75 11.61 -0.61
N ASN A 297 4.70 12.40 -0.78
CA ASN A 297 4.75 13.61 -1.58
C ASN A 297 5.09 14.86 -0.75
N LYS A 298 5.63 15.87 -1.42
CA LYS A 298 5.79 17.21 -0.88
C LYS A 298 4.72 18.11 -1.46
N PHE A 299 3.91 18.68 -0.59
CA PHE A 299 2.88 19.65 -0.94
C PHE A 299 3.21 21.00 -0.33
N ASP A 300 2.87 22.09 -1.00
CA ASP A 300 3.06 23.45 -0.49
C ASP A 300 2.02 23.79 0.59
N LYS A 301 0.84 23.18 0.52
CA LYS A 301 -0.23 23.28 1.51
C LYS A 301 -0.37 21.95 2.24
N PRO A 302 -0.84 21.93 3.50
CA PRO A 302 -1.10 20.68 4.19
C PRO A 302 -2.07 19.78 3.43
N VAL A 303 -1.69 18.51 3.23
CA VAL A 303 -2.54 17.46 2.63
C VAL A 303 -2.59 16.29 3.59
N LEU A 304 -3.67 16.16 4.31
CA LEU A 304 -3.82 15.20 5.40
C LEU A 304 -4.49 13.91 4.92
N SER A 305 -3.97 12.77 5.37
CA SER A 305 -4.63 11.46 5.22
C SER A 305 -5.77 11.31 6.23
N THR A 306 -6.58 10.27 6.08
CA THR A 306 -7.71 9.96 6.97
C THR A 306 -7.33 9.95 8.47
N PRO A 307 -6.27 9.24 8.94
CA PRO A 307 -5.89 9.29 10.35
C PRO A 307 -5.45 10.69 10.81
N GLN A 308 -4.73 11.42 9.97
CA GLN A 308 -4.30 12.79 10.27
C GLN A 308 -5.50 13.75 10.37
N ALA A 309 -6.49 13.59 9.50
CA ALA A 309 -7.72 14.37 9.51
C ALA A 309 -8.56 14.13 10.79
N LEU A 310 -8.61 12.88 11.27
CA LEU A 310 -9.25 12.57 12.55
C LEU A 310 -8.55 13.26 13.73
N SER A 311 -7.21 13.38 13.66
CA SER A 311 -6.45 14.13 14.67
C SER A 311 -6.64 15.64 14.53
N LEU A 312 -6.73 16.16 13.29
CA LEU A 312 -7.10 17.56 13.06
C LEU A 312 -8.44 17.91 13.71
N LEU A 313 -9.46 17.09 13.57
CA LEU A 313 -10.77 17.33 14.20
C LEU A 313 -10.66 17.42 15.73
N LYS A 314 -9.81 16.61 16.36
CA LYS A 314 -9.53 16.74 17.79
C LYS A 314 -8.89 18.09 18.13
N VAL A 315 -7.88 18.52 17.35
CA VAL A 315 -7.25 19.85 17.55
C VAL A 315 -8.26 20.97 17.43
N LEU A 316 -9.13 20.95 16.39
CA LEU A 316 -10.16 21.96 16.19
C LEU A 316 -11.18 22.01 17.35
N ARG A 317 -11.43 20.88 18.00
CA ARG A 317 -12.29 20.76 19.17
C ARG A 317 -11.58 21.02 20.50
N LYS A 318 -10.29 21.36 20.48
CA LYS A 318 -9.43 21.53 21.66
C LYS A 318 -9.28 20.26 22.50
N GLU A 319 -9.32 19.11 21.87
CA GLU A 319 -9.05 17.81 22.47
C GLU A 319 -7.58 17.41 22.25
N GLU A 320 -7.04 16.52 23.10
CA GLU A 320 -5.68 16.00 22.91
C GLU A 320 -5.59 15.07 21.69
N ILE A 321 -4.50 15.22 20.92
CA ILE A 321 -4.13 14.29 19.88
C ILE A 321 -3.59 13.02 20.55
N GLY A 322 -4.36 11.92 20.51
CA GLY A 322 -3.86 10.62 20.94
C GLY A 322 -2.88 10.00 19.91
N GLU A 323 -2.44 8.79 20.17
CA GLU A 323 -1.59 8.02 19.25
C GLU A 323 -2.37 7.58 18.00
N TYR A 324 -2.47 8.48 17.04
CA TYR A 324 -3.34 8.30 15.86
C TYR A 324 -2.76 7.32 14.80
N PHE A 325 -1.48 6.95 14.93
CA PHE A 325 -0.86 5.95 14.06
C PHE A 325 -1.02 4.51 14.53
N GLU A 326 -1.40 4.27 15.77
CA GLU A 326 -1.70 2.91 16.27
C GLU A 326 -2.99 2.35 15.68
N ARG A 327 -3.00 2.14 14.38
CA ARG A 327 -4.14 1.58 13.64
C ARG A 327 -3.68 0.48 12.73
N ASN A 328 -4.46 -0.59 12.70
CA ASN A 328 -4.24 -1.69 11.77
C ASN A 328 -4.69 -1.37 10.34
N HIS A 329 -5.38 -0.25 10.14
CA HIS A 329 -5.91 0.17 8.85
C HIS A 329 -5.90 1.70 8.74
N TRP A 330 -5.31 2.25 7.66
CA TRP A 330 -5.10 3.69 7.47
C TRP A 330 -6.02 4.33 6.42
N LEU A 331 -6.88 3.56 5.77
CA LEU A 331 -7.88 4.06 4.82
C LEU A 331 -9.26 4.25 5.46
#